data_95c6e88d558cde9411788573b3464695
#
_entry.id   95c6e88d558cde9411788573b3464695
#
_cell.length_a   1.000
_cell.length_b   1.000
_cell.length_c   1.000
_cell.angle_alpha   90.00
_cell.angle_beta   90.00
_cell.angle_gamma   90.00
#
_symmetry.space_group_name_H-M   'P 1'
#
loop_
_entity.id
_entity.type
_entity.pdbx_description
1 polymer ?
#
loop_
_entity_poly.entity_id
_entity_poly.type
_entity_poly.pdbx_seq_one_letter_code
_entity_poly.pdbx_strand_id
1 'polypeptide(L)'
;VCEFKCNIHSNKNSNFMQNIPFDRALVDEIVAKNKIKSVGAASIREVKKIIDDVEAATGEKFVRMEMGIPGLPAVQIGVDAEIEALKNGCAAIYPDIYGTKELKHETARFVKNFLDVEVPEDCCVPTVGSMQGSFAAFMTLARLDAKKNKILFIDPGFPVQKQQCVILGIETIHFDVYDYRGDKLEAKLEQYLSSGEVAAIVYASPNNPAWFSFNEQELQIIAKVANRHDVVVVEDLAYFGMDFRKDYSKPG
;
A
#
# COMPACT_ATOMS: atom_id res chain seq x y z
N VAL A 1 2.89 19.13 4.24
CA VAL A 1 1.76 19.25 5.18
C VAL A 1 0.75 20.14 4.49
N CYS A 2 -0.20 19.54 3.77
CA CYS A 2 -1.27 20.28 3.12
C CYS A 2 -2.28 20.66 4.21
N GLU A 3 -2.29 21.92 4.62
CA GLU A 3 -3.37 22.48 5.41
C GLU A 3 -4.64 22.53 4.56
N PHE A 4 -5.46 21.49 4.65
CA PHE A 4 -6.86 21.60 4.27
C PHE A 4 -7.54 22.55 5.28
N LYS A 5 -7.58 23.84 4.95
CA LYS A 5 -8.55 24.74 5.56
C LYS A 5 -9.93 24.36 5.05
N CYS A 6 -10.53 23.39 5.73
CA CYS A 6 -11.97 23.18 5.61
C CYS A 6 -12.64 24.40 6.21
N ASN A 7 -12.98 25.38 5.37
CA ASN A 7 -13.89 26.46 5.72
C ASN A 7 -15.28 25.84 5.91
N ILE A 8 -15.51 25.24 7.06
CA ILE A 8 -16.84 24.94 7.54
C ILE A 8 -17.44 26.31 7.89
N HIS A 9 -18.14 26.89 6.91
CA HIS A 9 -19.08 27.97 7.19
C HIS A 9 -19.96 27.49 8.33
N SER A 10 -19.93 28.22 9.43
CA SER A 10 -20.79 28.02 10.59
C SER A 10 -22.26 28.23 10.17
N ASN A 11 -22.84 27.23 9.51
CA ASN A 11 -24.28 27.13 9.38
C ASN A 11 -24.78 26.59 10.71
N LYS A 12 -25.38 27.49 11.49
CA LYS A 12 -26.13 27.17 12.71
C LYS A 12 -27.34 26.32 12.35
N ASN A 13 -27.15 25.08 11.94
CA ASN A 13 -28.21 24.07 11.92
C ASN A 13 -27.99 23.17 13.15
N SER A 14 -28.53 23.66 14.27
CA SER A 14 -28.57 23.00 15.57
C SER A 14 -29.33 21.65 15.59
N ASN A 15 -29.95 21.23 14.49
CA ASN A 15 -30.75 20.01 14.44
C ASN A 15 -30.02 18.74 14.05
N PHE A 16 -28.76 18.81 13.57
CA PHE A 16 -27.99 17.62 13.25
C PHE A 16 -27.26 17.02 14.48
N MET A 17 -27.16 17.77 15.56
CA MET A 17 -26.48 17.36 16.80
C MET A 17 -27.38 16.65 17.82
N GLN A 18 -28.70 16.53 17.56
CA GLN A 18 -29.67 16.03 18.55
C GLN A 18 -29.84 14.51 18.58
N ASN A 19 -29.16 13.73 17.72
CA ASN A 19 -29.30 12.27 17.69
C ASN A 19 -27.94 11.53 17.62
N ILE A 20 -26.93 12.02 18.35
CA ILE A 20 -25.73 11.21 18.55
C ILE A 20 -26.05 10.21 19.67
N PRO A 21 -25.93 8.89 19.44
CA PRO A 21 -26.32 7.84 20.39
C PRO A 21 -25.42 7.75 21.63
N PHE A 22 -24.44 8.63 21.76
CA PHE A 22 -23.47 8.64 22.87
C PHE A 22 -23.10 10.08 23.24
N ASP A 23 -22.71 10.27 24.51
CA ASP A 23 -22.28 11.57 25.02
C ASP A 23 -20.89 11.95 24.45
N ARG A 24 -20.77 13.16 23.93
CA ARG A 24 -19.51 13.71 23.43
C ARG A 24 -18.45 13.78 24.54
N ALA A 25 -18.85 14.11 25.77
CA ALA A 25 -17.93 14.18 26.91
C ALA A 25 -17.26 12.83 27.16
N LEU A 26 -17.98 11.72 26.99
CA LEU A 26 -17.44 10.37 27.08
C LEU A 26 -16.36 10.11 25.98
N VAL A 27 -16.65 10.56 24.75
CA VAL A 27 -15.67 10.42 23.67
C VAL A 27 -14.40 11.23 23.95
N ASP A 28 -14.54 12.47 24.41
CA ASP A 28 -13.41 13.33 24.76
C ASP A 28 -12.58 12.73 25.90
N GLU A 29 -13.22 12.12 26.90
CA GLU A 29 -12.54 11.38 27.96
C GLU A 29 -11.75 10.18 27.43
N ILE A 30 -12.35 9.38 26.56
CA ILE A 30 -11.72 8.22 25.93
C ILE A 30 -10.52 8.66 25.07
N VAL A 31 -10.65 9.72 24.29
CA VAL A 31 -9.56 10.29 23.49
C VAL A 31 -8.40 10.74 24.38
N ALA A 32 -8.70 11.42 25.49
CA ALA A 32 -7.70 11.86 26.46
C ALA A 32 -7.01 10.69 27.15
N LYS A 33 -7.77 9.68 27.59
CA LYS A 33 -7.24 8.44 28.18
C LYS A 33 -6.26 7.71 27.27
N ASN A 34 -6.54 7.69 25.97
CA ASN A 34 -5.69 7.09 24.94
C ASN A 34 -4.52 7.99 24.52
N LYS A 35 -4.36 9.18 25.14
CA LYS A 35 -3.30 10.16 24.86
C LYS A 35 -3.23 10.61 23.39
N ILE A 36 -4.36 10.65 22.72
CA ILE A 36 -4.45 11.04 21.32
C ILE A 36 -4.54 12.56 21.25
N LYS A 37 -3.55 13.19 20.64
CA LYS A 37 -3.47 14.66 20.56
C LYS A 37 -4.49 15.27 19.61
N SER A 38 -4.81 14.56 18.54
CA SER A 38 -5.77 14.99 17.51
C SER A 38 -6.36 13.75 16.83
N VAL A 39 -7.68 13.63 16.85
CA VAL A 39 -8.38 12.52 16.19
C VAL A 39 -8.16 12.56 14.68
N GLY A 40 -8.10 13.75 14.07
CA GLY A 40 -7.84 13.91 12.64
C GLY A 40 -6.44 13.50 12.18
N ALA A 41 -5.48 13.39 13.12
CA ALA A 41 -4.13 12.94 12.85
C ALA A 41 -3.85 11.54 13.44
N ALA A 42 -4.86 10.90 14.02
CA ALA A 42 -4.73 9.59 14.64
C ALA A 42 -4.50 8.50 13.58
N SER A 43 -3.68 7.52 13.91
CA SER A 43 -3.50 6.33 13.10
C SER A 43 -4.78 5.48 13.08
N ILE A 44 -4.92 4.62 12.07
CA ILE A 44 -6.03 3.67 11.95
C ILE A 44 -6.19 2.84 13.25
N ARG A 45 -5.09 2.42 13.87
CA ARG A 45 -5.12 1.65 15.12
C ARG A 45 -5.61 2.46 16.31
N GLU A 46 -5.25 3.73 16.39
CA GLU A 46 -5.73 4.65 17.42
C GLU A 46 -7.22 4.94 17.25
N VAL A 47 -7.68 5.18 16.01
CA VAL A 47 -9.12 5.33 15.70
C VAL A 47 -9.88 4.06 16.08
N LYS A 48 -9.37 2.89 15.67
CA LYS A 48 -9.96 1.61 16.06
C LYS A 48 -10.12 1.49 17.58
N LYS A 49 -9.05 1.82 18.32
CA LYS A 49 -9.07 1.72 19.78
C LYS A 49 -10.08 2.68 20.42
N ILE A 50 -10.20 3.92 19.92
CA ILE A 50 -11.24 4.86 20.39
C ILE A 50 -12.62 4.22 20.23
N ILE A 51 -12.90 3.69 19.03
CA ILE A 51 -14.21 3.11 18.75
C ILE A 51 -14.48 1.86 19.62
N ASP A 52 -13.48 0.99 19.78
CA ASP A 52 -13.59 -0.17 20.69
C ASP A 52 -13.95 0.25 22.14
N ASP A 53 -13.27 1.31 22.64
CA ASP A 53 -13.51 1.83 23.98
C ASP A 53 -14.90 2.49 24.11
N VAL A 54 -15.38 3.21 23.07
CA VAL A 54 -16.72 3.80 23.04
C VAL A 54 -17.80 2.71 22.97
N GLU A 55 -17.63 1.69 22.11
CA GLU A 55 -18.53 0.54 22.05
C GLU A 55 -18.64 -0.19 23.41
N ALA A 56 -17.49 -0.37 24.07
CA ALA A 56 -17.45 -1.00 25.38
C ALA A 56 -18.15 -0.18 26.48
N ALA A 57 -18.04 1.14 26.43
CA ALA A 57 -18.64 2.05 27.41
C ALA A 57 -20.14 2.26 27.21
N THR A 58 -20.62 2.24 25.97
CA THR A 58 -22.00 2.59 25.62
C THR A 58 -22.89 1.38 25.31
N GLY A 59 -22.30 0.27 24.88
CA GLY A 59 -23.02 -0.87 24.31
C GLY A 59 -23.45 -0.67 22.86
N GLU A 60 -23.34 0.55 22.32
CA GLU A 60 -23.66 0.87 20.93
C GLU A 60 -22.65 0.23 19.97
N LYS A 61 -23.10 -0.16 18.78
CA LYS A 61 -22.27 -0.76 17.74
C LYS A 61 -22.09 0.18 16.55
N PHE A 62 -20.87 0.33 16.14
CA PHE A 62 -20.53 1.15 14.97
C PHE A 62 -20.39 0.30 13.71
N VAL A 63 -20.78 0.89 12.58
CA VAL A 63 -20.33 0.38 11.28
C VAL A 63 -18.86 0.70 11.12
N ARG A 64 -18.01 -0.33 11.15
CA ARG A 64 -16.54 -0.21 11.19
C ARG A 64 -16.02 0.10 9.79
N MET A 65 -15.56 1.33 9.57
CA MET A 65 -15.04 1.80 8.27
C MET A 65 -13.61 2.36 8.38
N GLU A 66 -13.04 2.33 9.56
CA GLU A 66 -11.68 2.84 9.81
C GLU A 66 -10.58 1.96 9.24
N MET A 67 -10.88 0.69 8.92
CA MET A 67 -9.93 -0.25 8.33
C MET A 67 -10.58 -0.97 7.15
N GLY A 68 -9.95 -0.87 5.98
CA GLY A 68 -10.36 -1.65 4.81
C GLY A 68 -9.90 -3.11 4.97
N ILE A 69 -10.88 -4.01 5.14
CA ILE A 69 -10.62 -5.44 5.20
C ILE A 69 -11.39 -6.09 4.05
N PRO A 70 -10.76 -6.92 3.19
CA PRO A 70 -11.44 -7.57 2.06
C PRO A 70 -12.69 -8.35 2.44
N GLY A 71 -12.74 -8.97 3.61
CA GLY A 71 -13.95 -9.57 4.19
C GLY A 71 -14.51 -10.80 3.47
N LEU A 72 -13.99 -11.17 2.31
CA LEU A 72 -14.38 -12.39 1.61
C LEU A 72 -13.64 -13.59 2.22
N PRO A 73 -14.32 -14.74 2.36
CA PRO A 73 -13.64 -15.96 2.79
C PRO A 73 -12.58 -16.39 1.77
N ALA A 74 -11.53 -17.04 2.25
CA ALA A 74 -10.53 -17.64 1.39
C ALA A 74 -11.19 -18.70 0.48
N VAL A 75 -10.66 -18.83 -0.74
CA VAL A 75 -11.16 -19.83 -1.69
C VAL A 75 -10.92 -21.24 -1.13
N GLN A 76 -11.97 -22.07 -1.07
CA GLN A 76 -11.93 -23.37 -0.39
C GLN A 76 -10.83 -24.29 -0.92
N ILE A 77 -10.59 -24.31 -2.23
CA ILE A 77 -9.50 -25.12 -2.81
C ILE A 77 -8.12 -24.76 -2.24
N GLY A 78 -7.88 -23.47 -1.94
CA GLY A 78 -6.62 -23.03 -1.30
C GLY A 78 -6.53 -23.51 0.14
N VAL A 79 -7.64 -23.38 0.89
CA VAL A 79 -7.71 -23.86 2.29
C VAL A 79 -7.46 -25.37 2.37
N ASP A 80 -8.09 -26.14 1.49
CA ASP A 80 -7.94 -27.61 1.46
C ASP A 80 -6.48 -28.00 1.11
N ALA A 81 -5.85 -27.30 0.16
CA ALA A 81 -4.46 -27.53 -0.21
C ALA A 81 -3.49 -27.22 0.94
N GLU A 82 -3.73 -26.14 1.70
CA GLU A 82 -2.92 -25.80 2.87
C GLU A 82 -3.04 -26.87 3.97
N ILE A 83 -4.27 -27.32 4.26
CA ILE A 83 -4.52 -28.41 5.23
C ILE A 83 -3.80 -29.68 4.80
N GLU A 84 -3.84 -30.04 3.54
CA GLU A 84 -3.18 -31.24 3.02
C GLU A 84 -1.64 -31.12 3.10
N ALA A 85 -1.09 -29.95 2.78
CA ALA A 85 0.35 -29.70 2.91
C ALA A 85 0.83 -29.85 4.36
N LEU A 86 0.04 -29.34 5.34
CA LEU A 86 0.35 -29.50 6.77
C LEU A 86 0.30 -30.97 7.20
N LYS A 87 -0.71 -31.74 6.75
CA LYS A 87 -0.80 -33.19 7.03
C LYS A 87 0.38 -33.97 6.45
N ASN A 88 0.88 -33.52 5.31
CA ASN A 88 2.04 -34.11 4.63
C ASN A 88 3.39 -33.64 5.23
N GLY A 89 3.37 -32.88 6.32
CA GLY A 89 4.54 -32.57 7.11
C GLY A 89 5.37 -31.38 6.61
N CYS A 90 4.82 -30.49 5.78
CA CYS A 90 5.53 -29.30 5.29
C CYS A 90 6.10 -28.42 6.41
N ALA A 91 5.46 -28.42 7.60
CA ALA A 91 5.91 -27.66 8.75
C ALA A 91 7.12 -28.28 9.49
N ALA A 92 7.52 -29.49 9.13
CA ALA A 92 8.63 -30.20 9.76
C ALA A 92 9.98 -30.00 9.05
N ILE A 93 10.01 -29.26 7.94
CA ILE A 93 11.20 -29.04 7.12
C ILE A 93 11.45 -27.56 6.88
N TYR A 94 12.72 -27.18 6.72
CA TYR A 94 13.06 -25.84 6.25
C TYR A 94 12.86 -25.76 4.74
N PRO A 95 12.18 -24.72 4.22
CA PRO A 95 12.15 -24.47 2.79
C PRO A 95 13.55 -24.01 2.32
N ASP A 96 13.78 -24.08 1.00
CA ASP A 96 14.94 -23.42 0.41
C ASP A 96 14.94 -21.92 0.75
N ILE A 97 16.15 -21.35 0.92
CA ILE A 97 16.35 -19.93 1.25
C ILE A 97 15.67 -19.00 0.23
N TYR A 98 15.65 -19.42 -1.03
CA TYR A 98 15.02 -18.68 -2.13
C TYR A 98 13.55 -19.03 -2.35
N GLY A 99 12.95 -19.80 -1.45
CA GLY A 99 11.58 -20.29 -1.57
C GLY A 99 11.46 -21.66 -2.26
N THR A 100 10.30 -22.30 -2.11
CA THR A 100 10.05 -23.59 -2.74
C THR A 100 9.96 -23.46 -4.26
N LYS A 101 10.43 -24.45 -5.00
CA LYS A 101 10.39 -24.45 -6.47
C LYS A 101 8.97 -24.34 -7.00
N GLU A 102 8.04 -25.04 -6.37
CA GLU A 102 6.63 -25.05 -6.75
C GLU A 102 6.02 -23.65 -6.65
N LEU A 103 6.26 -22.93 -5.55
CA LEU A 103 5.75 -21.58 -5.37
C LEU A 103 6.36 -20.60 -6.39
N LYS A 104 7.65 -20.69 -6.67
CA LYS A 104 8.34 -19.86 -7.66
C LYS A 104 7.80 -20.13 -9.07
N HIS A 105 7.63 -21.40 -9.43
CA HIS A 105 7.03 -21.80 -10.70
C HIS A 105 5.61 -21.24 -10.86
N GLU A 106 4.75 -21.43 -9.84
CA GLU A 106 3.37 -20.95 -9.90
C GLU A 106 3.31 -19.42 -9.86
N THR A 107 4.25 -18.75 -9.22
CA THR A 107 4.36 -17.27 -9.27
C THR A 107 4.69 -16.81 -10.69
N ALA A 108 5.67 -17.40 -11.37
CA ALA A 108 6.00 -17.07 -12.75
C ALA A 108 4.81 -17.34 -13.69
N ARG A 109 4.12 -18.47 -13.49
CA ARG A 109 2.91 -18.81 -14.24
C ARG A 109 1.77 -17.82 -14.00
N PHE A 110 1.56 -17.38 -12.76
CA PHE A 110 0.57 -16.37 -12.40
C PHE A 110 0.87 -15.03 -13.11
N VAL A 111 2.10 -14.57 -13.01
CA VAL A 111 2.55 -13.32 -13.64
C VAL A 111 2.38 -13.37 -15.16
N LYS A 112 2.74 -14.50 -15.79
CA LYS A 112 2.52 -14.68 -17.23
C LYS A 112 1.03 -14.64 -17.60
N ASN A 113 0.19 -15.35 -16.85
CA ASN A 113 -1.23 -15.49 -17.20
C ASN A 113 -2.06 -14.23 -16.96
N PHE A 114 -1.72 -13.45 -15.93
CA PHE A 114 -2.52 -12.31 -15.48
C PHE A 114 -1.92 -10.94 -15.79
N LEU A 115 -0.60 -10.86 -15.94
CA LEU A 115 0.11 -9.62 -16.27
C LEU A 115 0.72 -9.66 -17.67
N ASP A 116 0.72 -10.81 -18.35
CA ASP A 116 1.37 -11.07 -19.63
C ASP A 116 2.88 -10.73 -19.65
N VAL A 117 3.54 -10.91 -18.50
CA VAL A 117 4.98 -10.69 -18.35
C VAL A 117 5.68 -12.04 -18.12
N GLU A 118 6.74 -12.31 -18.87
CA GLU A 118 7.59 -13.48 -18.66
C GLU A 118 8.67 -13.15 -17.62
N VAL A 119 8.58 -13.81 -16.47
CA VAL A 119 9.57 -13.68 -15.38
C VAL A 119 10.22 -15.04 -15.15
N PRO A 120 11.55 -15.12 -15.16
CA PRO A 120 12.25 -16.36 -14.78
C PRO A 120 11.89 -16.77 -13.34
N GLU A 121 11.69 -18.07 -13.12
CA GLU A 121 11.35 -18.59 -11.77
C GLU A 121 12.38 -18.16 -10.72
N ASP A 122 13.65 -18.08 -11.09
CA ASP A 122 14.73 -17.63 -10.18
C ASP A 122 14.63 -16.16 -9.79
N CYS A 123 13.87 -15.35 -10.51
CA CYS A 123 13.57 -13.97 -10.16
C CYS A 123 12.35 -13.84 -9.23
N CYS A 124 11.65 -14.96 -8.97
CA CYS A 124 10.52 -14.98 -8.04
C CYS A 124 11.03 -15.24 -6.62
N VAL A 125 10.84 -14.30 -5.71
CA VAL A 125 11.29 -14.41 -4.31
C VAL A 125 10.08 -14.34 -3.38
N PRO A 126 9.62 -15.46 -2.82
CA PRO A 126 8.54 -15.47 -1.84
C PRO A 126 8.92 -14.69 -0.59
N THR A 127 7.98 -13.91 -0.08
CA THR A 127 8.17 -13.11 1.13
C THR A 127 6.98 -13.26 2.09
N VAL A 128 7.20 -12.96 3.37
CA VAL A 128 6.12 -12.91 4.37
C VAL A 128 5.37 -11.58 4.21
N GLY A 129 4.48 -11.55 3.21
CA GLY A 129 3.75 -10.37 2.79
C GLY A 129 4.61 -9.33 2.05
N SER A 130 3.93 -8.40 1.38
CA SER A 130 4.56 -7.31 0.60
C SER A 130 5.42 -6.38 1.46
N MET A 131 5.17 -6.31 2.76
CA MET A 131 5.99 -5.51 3.68
C MET A 131 7.40 -6.03 3.83
N GLN A 132 7.63 -7.34 3.86
CA GLN A 132 8.98 -7.90 3.84
C GLN A 132 9.62 -7.67 2.46
N GLY A 133 8.85 -7.85 1.39
CA GLY A 133 9.31 -7.60 0.03
C GLY A 133 9.77 -6.16 -0.17
N SER A 134 8.96 -5.17 0.21
CA SER A 134 9.32 -3.76 0.10
C SER A 134 10.53 -3.38 0.97
N PHE A 135 10.59 -3.89 2.20
CA PHE A 135 11.73 -3.66 3.09
C PHE A 135 13.05 -4.18 2.49
N ALA A 136 13.04 -5.41 1.98
CA ALA A 136 14.20 -6.02 1.33
C ALA A 136 14.60 -5.28 0.04
N ALA A 137 13.59 -4.89 -0.78
CA ALA A 137 13.82 -4.13 -2.00
C ALA A 137 14.48 -2.78 -1.70
N PHE A 138 13.93 -1.99 -0.77
CA PHE A 138 14.50 -0.67 -0.42
C PHE A 138 15.91 -0.80 0.16
N MET A 139 16.10 -1.76 1.07
CA MET A 139 17.43 -2.03 1.65
C MET A 139 18.47 -2.35 0.57
N THR A 140 18.10 -3.14 -0.42
CA THR A 140 18.99 -3.54 -1.50
C THR A 140 19.22 -2.39 -2.47
N LEU A 141 18.16 -1.81 -3.03
CA LEU A 141 18.24 -0.81 -4.10
C LEU A 141 19.02 0.44 -3.68
N ALA A 142 18.79 0.95 -2.46
CA ALA A 142 19.51 2.12 -1.97
C ALA A 142 21.01 1.85 -1.63
N ARG A 143 21.49 0.61 -1.83
CA ARG A 143 22.89 0.22 -1.55
C ARG A 143 23.61 -0.38 -2.75
N LEU A 144 22.92 -0.58 -3.88
CA LEU A 144 23.55 -1.10 -5.10
C LEU A 144 24.54 -0.10 -5.71
N ASP A 145 24.20 1.19 -5.67
CA ASP A 145 25.04 2.28 -6.13
C ASP A 145 25.10 3.36 -5.04
N ALA A 146 26.30 3.68 -4.59
CA ALA A 146 26.50 4.69 -3.54
C ALA A 146 26.02 6.10 -3.94
N LYS A 147 25.89 6.37 -5.23
CA LYS A 147 25.37 7.64 -5.75
C LYS A 147 23.85 7.65 -5.78
N LYS A 148 23.21 6.50 -5.99
CA LYS A 148 21.76 6.34 -6.08
C LYS A 148 21.24 5.78 -4.75
N ASN A 149 21.03 6.66 -3.78
CA ASN A 149 20.67 6.27 -2.42
C ASN A 149 19.32 6.82 -1.94
N LYS A 150 18.56 7.46 -2.82
CA LYS A 150 17.23 8.01 -2.52
C LYS A 150 16.13 7.17 -3.16
N ILE A 151 15.00 7.10 -2.49
CA ILE A 151 13.78 6.45 -3.03
C ILE A 151 12.75 7.53 -3.33
N LEU A 152 12.27 7.57 -4.58
CA LEU A 152 11.19 8.45 -5.01
C LEU A 152 9.84 7.76 -4.86
N PHE A 153 8.95 8.34 -4.08
CA PHE A 153 7.56 7.89 -3.94
C PHE A 153 6.62 8.74 -4.78
N ILE A 154 5.80 8.10 -5.58
CA ILE A 154 4.66 8.75 -6.24
C ILE A 154 3.45 8.65 -5.30
N ASP A 155 3.11 9.76 -4.67
CA ASP A 155 2.01 9.84 -3.70
C ASP A 155 0.66 10.10 -4.39
N PRO A 156 -0.45 9.78 -3.69
CA PRO A 156 -0.54 9.15 -2.39
C PRO A 156 -0.10 7.68 -2.43
N GLY A 157 0.39 7.15 -1.31
CA GLY A 157 0.87 5.78 -1.23
C GLY A 157 0.76 5.21 0.19
N PHE A 158 1.11 3.93 0.33
CA PHE A 158 1.05 3.24 1.61
C PHE A 158 2.12 3.77 2.57
N PRO A 159 1.73 4.40 3.70
CA PRO A 159 2.67 5.17 4.54
C PRO A 159 3.76 4.33 5.20
N VAL A 160 3.52 3.02 5.38
CA VAL A 160 4.47 2.11 6.03
C VAL A 160 5.74 1.95 5.20
N GLN A 161 5.67 2.03 3.88
CA GLN A 161 6.85 1.95 3.01
C GLN A 161 7.84 3.10 3.28
N LYS A 162 7.34 4.32 3.46
CA LYS A 162 8.20 5.46 3.86
C LYS A 162 8.79 5.28 5.25
N GLN A 163 8.02 4.72 6.20
CA GLN A 163 8.53 4.39 7.53
C GLN A 163 9.65 3.34 7.48
N GLN A 164 9.56 2.36 6.58
CA GLN A 164 10.65 1.40 6.34
C GLN A 164 11.94 2.12 5.89
N CYS A 165 11.82 3.09 4.98
CA CYS A 165 12.97 3.88 4.56
C CYS A 165 13.58 4.66 5.73
N VAL A 166 12.76 5.27 6.59
CA VAL A 166 13.24 5.98 7.80
C VAL A 166 14.02 5.02 8.71
N ILE A 167 13.52 3.81 8.97
CA ILE A 167 14.20 2.80 9.79
C ILE A 167 15.53 2.37 9.15
N LEU A 168 15.57 2.27 7.82
CA LEU A 168 16.77 1.91 7.07
C LEU A 168 17.78 3.04 6.90
N GLY A 169 17.44 4.27 7.32
CA GLY A 169 18.25 5.47 7.12
C GLY A 169 18.33 5.91 5.65
N ILE A 170 17.31 5.59 4.86
CA ILE A 170 17.23 5.93 3.43
C ILE A 170 16.46 7.24 3.27
N GLU A 171 17.03 8.18 2.54
CA GLU A 171 16.37 9.42 2.17
C GLU A 171 15.22 9.16 1.21
N THR A 172 14.06 9.77 1.48
CA THR A 172 12.89 9.68 0.61
C THR A 172 12.54 11.04 0.04
N ILE A 173 12.23 11.06 -1.23
CA ILE A 173 11.65 12.19 -1.94
C ILE A 173 10.30 11.78 -2.49
N HIS A 174 9.38 12.72 -2.70
CA HIS A 174 8.04 12.38 -3.13
C HIS A 174 7.34 13.56 -3.82
N PHE A 175 6.30 13.24 -4.57
CA PHE A 175 5.34 14.21 -5.11
C PHE A 175 3.95 13.60 -5.19
N ASP A 176 2.92 14.42 -5.04
CA ASP A 176 1.54 14.02 -5.28
C ASP A 176 1.27 13.99 -6.78
N VAL A 177 0.80 12.83 -7.28
CA VAL A 177 0.58 12.61 -8.71
C VAL A 177 -0.66 13.33 -9.24
N TYR A 178 -1.55 13.81 -8.37
CA TYR A 178 -2.84 14.39 -8.75
C TYR A 178 -2.70 15.50 -9.80
N ASP A 179 -1.73 16.41 -9.61
CA ASP A 179 -1.48 17.54 -10.53
C ASP A 179 -0.61 17.18 -11.74
N TYR A 180 -0.08 15.95 -11.76
CA TYR A 180 0.91 15.50 -12.75
C TYR A 180 0.49 14.26 -13.53
N ARG A 181 -0.81 13.98 -13.65
CA ARG A 181 -1.35 12.89 -14.47
C ARG A 181 -1.13 13.17 -15.97
N GLY A 182 -1.08 12.06 -16.75
CA GLY A 182 -0.88 12.12 -18.20
C GLY A 182 0.50 12.68 -18.58
N ASP A 183 0.54 13.53 -19.61
CA ASP A 183 1.80 14.05 -20.19
C ASP A 183 2.66 14.84 -19.21
N LYS A 184 2.08 15.42 -18.18
CA LYS A 184 2.81 16.17 -17.14
C LYS A 184 3.73 15.28 -16.31
N LEU A 185 3.46 13.97 -16.27
CA LEU A 185 4.20 13.01 -15.47
C LEU A 185 5.67 12.92 -15.92
N GLU A 186 5.93 12.96 -17.25
CA GLU A 186 7.30 12.89 -17.78
C GLU A 186 8.19 14.01 -17.21
N ALA A 187 7.74 15.25 -17.34
CA ALA A 187 8.50 16.40 -16.85
C ALA A 187 8.69 16.36 -15.32
N LYS A 188 7.70 15.85 -14.60
CA LYS A 188 7.78 15.71 -13.14
C LYS A 188 8.79 14.66 -12.72
N LEU A 189 8.83 13.50 -13.36
CA LEU A 189 9.83 12.47 -13.11
C LEU A 189 11.24 12.96 -13.47
N GLU A 190 11.41 13.60 -14.63
CA GLU A 190 12.71 14.18 -15.05
C GLU A 190 13.25 15.16 -14.01
N GLN A 191 12.40 15.98 -13.40
CA GLN A 191 12.81 16.92 -12.35
C GLN A 191 13.55 16.23 -11.19
N TYR A 192 13.13 15.01 -10.81
CA TYR A 192 13.73 14.26 -9.71
C TYR A 192 14.89 13.37 -10.18
N LEU A 193 14.74 12.69 -11.31
CA LEU A 193 15.68 11.66 -11.74
C LEU A 193 16.97 12.26 -12.35
N SER A 194 16.89 13.49 -12.90
CA SER A 194 18.06 14.19 -13.44
C SER A 194 19.17 14.46 -12.41
N SER A 195 18.86 14.39 -11.12
CA SER A 195 19.87 14.46 -10.05
C SER A 195 20.88 13.32 -10.09
N GLY A 196 20.49 12.14 -10.62
CA GLY A 196 21.30 10.92 -10.63
C GLY A 196 21.40 10.24 -9.24
N GLU A 197 20.61 10.69 -8.24
CA GLU A 197 20.67 10.18 -6.87
C GLU A 197 19.55 9.20 -6.53
N VAL A 198 18.57 9.01 -7.45
CA VAL A 198 17.41 8.16 -7.22
C VAL A 198 17.72 6.72 -7.58
N ALA A 199 17.57 5.80 -6.63
CA ALA A 199 17.74 4.37 -6.81
C ALA A 199 16.47 3.71 -7.36
N ALA A 200 15.31 4.12 -6.85
CA ALA A 200 14.04 3.54 -7.27
C ALA A 200 12.88 4.54 -7.26
N ILE A 201 11.89 4.29 -8.14
CA ILE A 201 10.57 4.89 -8.12
C ILE A 201 9.62 3.87 -7.50
N VAL A 202 8.78 4.31 -6.56
CA VAL A 202 7.80 3.44 -5.88
C VAL A 202 6.40 4.00 -6.05
N TYR A 203 5.46 3.15 -6.43
CA TYR A 203 4.03 3.46 -6.48
C TYR A 203 3.18 2.20 -6.29
N ALA A 204 1.90 2.37 -5.97
CA ALA A 204 0.90 1.31 -5.95
C ALA A 204 -0.13 1.52 -7.07
N SER A 205 -0.50 0.45 -7.79
CA SER A 205 -1.54 0.48 -8.82
C SER A 205 -2.27 -0.87 -8.88
N PRO A 206 -3.56 -0.95 -8.53
CA PRO A 206 -4.43 0.11 -7.99
C PRO A 206 -3.91 0.72 -6.70
N ASN A 207 -4.12 2.03 -6.54
CA ASN A 207 -3.52 2.79 -5.46
C ASN A 207 -4.24 2.64 -4.11
N ASN A 208 -3.48 2.64 -3.04
CA ASN A 208 -3.96 2.81 -1.69
C ASN A 208 -3.36 4.11 -1.10
N PRO A 209 -4.18 5.10 -0.68
CA PRO A 209 -5.63 5.02 -0.40
C PRO A 209 -6.54 5.61 -1.50
N ALA A 210 -6.01 6.16 -2.58
CA ALA A 210 -6.79 6.99 -3.51
C ALA A 210 -7.56 6.20 -4.58
N TRP A 211 -7.33 4.88 -4.67
CA TRP A 211 -8.01 3.97 -5.59
C TRP A 211 -8.00 4.42 -7.06
N PHE A 212 -6.86 4.89 -7.53
CA PHE A 212 -6.62 5.11 -8.95
C PHE A 212 -5.64 4.07 -9.49
N SER A 213 -5.65 3.89 -10.80
CA SER A 213 -4.61 3.16 -11.53
C SER A 213 -3.92 4.10 -12.53
N PHE A 214 -2.66 3.82 -12.83
CA PHE A 214 -2.00 4.42 -13.96
C PHE A 214 -2.54 3.80 -15.25
N ASN A 215 -2.76 4.64 -16.27
CA ASN A 215 -3.11 4.16 -17.60
C ASN A 215 -1.84 3.73 -18.36
N GLU A 216 -2.02 3.10 -19.52
CA GLU A 216 -0.92 2.59 -20.33
C GLU A 216 0.10 3.68 -20.71
N GLN A 217 -0.38 4.87 -21.09
CA GLN A 217 0.49 6.01 -21.43
C GLN A 217 1.35 6.43 -20.23
N GLU A 218 0.77 6.51 -19.05
CA GLU A 218 1.49 6.89 -17.83
C GLU A 218 2.53 5.82 -17.44
N LEU A 219 2.19 4.54 -17.58
CA LEU A 219 3.13 3.44 -17.34
C LEU A 219 4.28 3.46 -18.35
N GLN A 220 4.01 3.76 -19.63
CA GLN A 220 5.04 3.94 -20.65
C GLN A 220 5.95 5.13 -20.32
N ILE A 221 5.42 6.24 -19.82
CA ILE A 221 6.20 7.39 -19.36
C ILE A 221 7.12 6.99 -18.21
N ILE A 222 6.57 6.31 -17.18
CA ILE A 222 7.37 5.84 -16.03
C ILE A 222 8.52 4.95 -16.51
N ALA A 223 8.21 3.96 -17.33
CA ALA A 223 9.21 3.04 -17.87
C ALA A 223 10.28 3.74 -18.70
N LYS A 224 9.88 4.65 -19.59
CA LYS A 224 10.78 5.43 -20.45
C LYS A 224 11.75 6.28 -19.63
N VAL A 225 11.24 7.00 -18.63
CA VAL A 225 12.08 7.89 -17.81
C VAL A 225 12.96 7.08 -16.88
N ALA A 226 12.43 6.02 -16.24
CA ALA A 226 13.20 5.13 -15.39
C ALA A 226 14.38 4.49 -16.16
N ASN A 227 14.14 3.97 -17.35
CA ASN A 227 15.19 3.42 -18.22
C ASN A 227 16.25 4.46 -18.62
N ARG A 228 15.85 5.70 -18.94
CA ARG A 228 16.78 6.77 -19.31
C ARG A 228 17.77 7.09 -18.19
N HIS A 229 17.33 7.01 -16.96
CA HIS A 229 18.12 7.33 -15.77
C HIS A 229 18.67 6.08 -15.06
N ASP A 230 18.46 4.89 -15.61
CA ASP A 230 18.85 3.62 -14.97
C ASP A 230 18.31 3.54 -13.52
N VAL A 231 17.00 3.71 -13.35
CA VAL A 231 16.30 3.69 -12.07
C VAL A 231 15.34 2.52 -12.03
N VAL A 232 15.32 1.78 -10.92
CA VAL A 232 14.41 0.63 -10.75
C VAL A 232 13.01 1.11 -10.44
N VAL A 233 12.01 0.45 -11.04
CA VAL A 233 10.59 0.68 -10.70
C VAL A 233 10.13 -0.40 -9.75
N VAL A 234 9.57 0.00 -8.61
CA VAL A 234 8.93 -0.88 -7.62
C VAL A 234 7.44 -0.61 -7.64
N GLU A 235 6.68 -1.50 -8.23
CA GLU A 235 5.24 -1.43 -8.30
C GLU A 235 4.62 -2.32 -7.24
N ASP A 236 3.76 -1.73 -6.37
CA ASP A 236 3.00 -2.46 -5.37
C ASP A 236 1.64 -2.85 -5.94
N LEU A 237 1.44 -4.13 -6.17
CA LEU A 237 0.25 -4.72 -6.77
C LEU A 237 -0.71 -5.33 -5.73
N ALA A 238 -0.71 -4.85 -4.48
CA ALA A 238 -1.51 -5.40 -3.40
C ALA A 238 -3.01 -5.54 -3.73
N TYR A 239 -3.52 -4.70 -4.62
CA TYR A 239 -4.93 -4.68 -5.03
C TYR A 239 -5.15 -5.17 -6.47
N PHE A 240 -4.16 -5.82 -7.05
CA PHE A 240 -4.29 -6.41 -8.38
C PHE A 240 -5.47 -7.38 -8.45
N GLY A 241 -6.28 -7.28 -9.51
CA GLY A 241 -7.46 -8.11 -9.69
C GLY A 241 -8.69 -7.73 -8.85
N MET A 242 -8.59 -6.73 -7.97
CA MET A 242 -9.72 -6.22 -7.19
C MET A 242 -10.46 -5.12 -7.96
N ASP A 243 -11.04 -5.46 -9.11
CA ASP A 243 -11.84 -4.56 -9.92
C ASP A 243 -13.20 -5.15 -10.29
N PHE A 244 -14.09 -4.33 -10.82
CA PHE A 244 -15.44 -4.70 -11.19
C PHE A 244 -15.64 -4.83 -12.70
N ARG A 245 -14.57 -4.97 -13.48
CA ARG A 245 -14.68 -5.21 -14.93
C ARG A 245 -15.37 -6.54 -15.17
N LYS A 246 -16.14 -6.58 -16.25
CA LYS A 246 -16.81 -7.82 -16.72
C LYS A 246 -15.94 -8.61 -17.69
N ASP A 247 -14.97 -7.96 -18.30
CA ASP A 247 -14.04 -8.58 -19.25
C ASP A 247 -12.63 -8.62 -18.64
N TYR A 248 -12.20 -9.83 -18.34
CA TYR A 248 -10.87 -10.13 -17.81
C TYR A 248 -9.93 -10.71 -18.87
N SER A 249 -10.29 -10.61 -20.15
CA SER A 249 -9.46 -11.07 -21.27
C SER A 249 -8.21 -10.19 -21.48
N LYS A 250 -8.17 -9.02 -20.85
CA LYS A 250 -7.04 -8.09 -20.89
C LYS A 250 -6.51 -7.86 -19.48
N PRO A 251 -5.20 -7.70 -19.31
CA PRO A 251 -4.61 -7.24 -18.05
C PRO A 251 -5.27 -5.98 -17.53
N GLY A 252 -5.36 -5.84 -16.22
CA GLY A 252 -5.96 -4.69 -15.54
C GLY A 252 -5.10 -3.46 -15.55
#